data_87ecdc455d97806de14ba9a814f0d55f
#
_entry.id   87ecdc455d97806de14ba9a814f0d55f
#
_cell.length_a   1.000
_cell.length_b   1.000
_cell.length_c   1.000
_cell.angle_alpha   90.00
_cell.angle_beta   90.00
_cell.angle_gamma   90.00
#
_symmetry.space_group_name_H-M   'P 1'
#
loop_
_entity.id
_entity.type
_entity.pdbx_description
1 polymer ?
#
loop_
_entity_poly.entity_id
_entity_poly.type
_entity_poly.pdbx_seq_one_letter_code
_entity_poly.pdbx_strand_id
1 'polypeptide(L)'
;MEVGQHGKNYIMSNFPIQKRKLKLAMLGMTEGNGHPYSWSIIINGKYNAQALAKCPYAAIIDYISKQPQNTLGIENAEVTHVWTDDPQDAMHVAEVAEIQNIVSNPKDVIGEVDAVLVATDIGSEHVERCQPFIDADVPIFIDKPLCDNLSDLEIFQKWIDEGKNFISSSAMRYCKEYEPYHQSTHELGDLRYVNVTMAKSWEKYGIHALETVYPIVGPGFESIQ
;
A
#
# COMPACT_ATOMS: atom_id res chain seq x y z
N MET A 1 8.17 -20.71 39.84
CA MET A 1 7.98 -19.40 39.21
C MET A 1 7.19 -19.65 37.93
N GLU A 2 5.86 -19.42 38.00
CA GLU A 2 4.95 -19.60 36.87
C GLU A 2 5.04 -18.37 35.96
N VAL A 3 5.37 -18.60 34.70
CA VAL A 3 5.34 -17.56 33.64
C VAL A 3 3.92 -17.52 33.10
N GLY A 4 3.17 -16.48 33.47
CA GLY A 4 1.79 -16.29 33.05
C GLY A 4 1.71 -16.00 31.54
N GLN A 5 1.00 -16.87 30.84
CA GLN A 5 0.54 -16.66 29.47
C GLN A 5 -0.54 -15.55 29.45
N HIS A 6 -0.18 -14.35 29.01
CA HIS A 6 -1.16 -13.33 28.64
C HIS A 6 -1.41 -13.42 27.13
N GLY A 7 -2.18 -14.41 26.72
CA GLY A 7 -2.84 -14.41 25.42
C GLY A 7 -3.94 -13.34 25.42
N LYS A 8 -3.71 -12.18 24.82
CA LYS A 8 -4.79 -11.27 24.47
C LYS A 8 -5.61 -11.92 23.36
N ASN A 9 -6.76 -12.49 23.72
CA ASN A 9 -7.78 -12.86 22.75
C ASN A 9 -8.24 -11.55 22.06
N TYR A 10 -7.78 -11.34 20.85
CA TYR A 10 -8.44 -10.38 19.97
C TYR A 10 -9.80 -10.97 19.62
N ILE A 11 -10.81 -10.52 20.34
CA ILE A 11 -12.20 -10.71 19.92
C ILE A 11 -12.33 -9.96 18.61
N MET A 12 -12.41 -10.69 17.50
CA MET A 12 -12.94 -10.14 16.26
C MET A 12 -14.38 -9.71 16.59
N SER A 13 -14.54 -8.44 16.92
CA SER A 13 -15.87 -7.87 17.06
C SER A 13 -16.55 -8.08 15.71
N ASN A 14 -17.73 -8.73 15.73
CA ASN A 14 -18.62 -8.84 14.59
C ASN A 14 -19.08 -7.43 14.21
N PHE A 15 -18.26 -6.71 13.44
CA PHE A 15 -18.72 -5.52 12.76
C PHE A 15 -19.78 -5.99 11.77
N PRO A 16 -20.98 -5.45 11.81
CA PRO A 16 -21.97 -5.74 10.77
C PRO A 16 -21.33 -5.34 9.44
N ILE A 17 -21.18 -6.30 8.53
CA ILE A 17 -20.71 -6.03 7.17
C ILE A 17 -21.74 -5.07 6.57
N GLN A 18 -21.39 -3.78 6.57
CA GLN A 18 -22.20 -2.79 5.89
C GLN A 18 -22.17 -3.13 4.40
N LYS A 19 -23.36 -3.27 3.80
CA LYS A 19 -23.54 -3.59 2.37
C LYS A 19 -23.08 -2.49 1.41
N ARG A 20 -22.54 -1.35 1.91
CA ARG A 20 -22.03 -0.27 1.06
C ARG A 20 -20.55 -0.48 0.74
N LYS A 21 -20.14 -0.13 -0.46
CA LYS A 21 -18.72 -0.07 -0.81
C LYS A 21 -17.99 0.99 0.03
N LEU A 22 -16.79 0.67 0.46
CA LEU A 22 -15.86 1.64 1.03
C LEU A 22 -15.42 2.61 -0.07
N LYS A 23 -15.52 3.89 0.21
CA LYS A 23 -15.01 4.95 -0.66
C LYS A 23 -13.55 5.21 -0.32
N LEU A 24 -12.70 5.20 -1.32
CA LEU A 24 -11.27 5.43 -1.17
C LEU A 24 -10.84 6.68 -1.95
N ALA A 25 -9.83 7.39 -1.45
CA ALA A 25 -9.14 8.41 -2.21
C ALA A 25 -7.73 7.95 -2.59
N MET A 26 -7.35 8.15 -3.85
CA MET A 26 -6.00 7.95 -4.38
C MET A 26 -5.26 9.28 -4.35
N LEU A 27 -4.17 9.37 -3.57
CA LEU A 27 -3.50 10.62 -3.27
C LEU A 27 -2.00 10.59 -3.61
N GLY A 28 -1.59 11.56 -4.41
CA GLY A 28 -0.21 11.76 -4.82
C GLY A 28 0.22 10.90 -6.00
N MET A 29 1.21 11.40 -6.72
CA MET A 29 1.95 10.66 -7.75
C MET A 29 3.36 11.21 -7.85
N THR A 30 4.35 10.35 -7.96
CA THR A 30 5.74 10.72 -8.19
C THR A 30 6.22 10.25 -9.54
N GLU A 31 7.19 10.96 -10.11
CA GLU A 31 7.79 10.58 -11.40
C GLU A 31 8.33 9.14 -11.34
N GLY A 32 7.98 8.33 -12.30
CA GLY A 32 8.37 6.93 -12.39
C GLY A 32 7.51 5.97 -11.54
N ASN A 33 6.56 6.46 -10.76
CA ASN A 33 5.60 5.66 -9.99
C ASN A 33 4.18 5.78 -10.54
N GLY A 34 3.73 4.75 -11.23
CA GLY A 34 2.38 4.69 -11.82
C GLY A 34 1.34 3.99 -10.93
N HIS A 35 1.56 3.85 -9.63
CA HIS A 35 0.62 3.20 -8.73
C HIS A 35 -0.79 3.83 -8.74
N PRO A 36 -0.97 5.15 -8.86
CA PRO A 36 -2.31 5.73 -8.98
C PRO A 36 -3.14 5.12 -10.12
N TYR A 37 -2.51 4.84 -11.27
CA TYR A 37 -3.18 4.16 -12.37
C TYR A 37 -3.52 2.71 -12.04
N SER A 38 -2.50 1.91 -11.75
CA SER A 38 -2.66 0.47 -11.57
C SER A 38 -3.54 0.12 -10.37
N TRP A 39 -3.33 0.76 -9.23
CA TRP A 39 -4.12 0.49 -8.03
C TRP A 39 -5.58 0.89 -8.21
N SER A 40 -5.85 2.05 -8.81
CA SER A 40 -7.23 2.48 -9.06
C SER A 40 -7.95 1.52 -9.99
N ILE A 41 -7.30 1.06 -11.07
CA ILE A 41 -7.86 0.06 -11.99
C ILE A 41 -8.13 -1.27 -11.26
N ILE A 42 -7.14 -1.75 -10.50
CA ILE A 42 -7.24 -3.02 -9.77
C ILE A 42 -8.36 -2.97 -8.73
N ILE A 43 -8.51 -1.86 -8.01
CA ILE A 43 -9.55 -1.69 -7.00
C ILE A 43 -10.92 -1.54 -7.65
N ASN A 44 -11.05 -0.69 -8.67
CA ASN A 44 -12.33 -0.39 -9.30
C ASN A 44 -12.83 -1.52 -10.22
N GLY A 45 -11.93 -2.37 -10.72
CA GLY A 45 -12.27 -3.45 -11.64
C GLY A 45 -12.71 -2.99 -13.02
N LYS A 46 -12.47 -1.74 -13.36
CA LYS A 46 -12.86 -1.11 -14.63
C LYS A 46 -11.84 -0.09 -15.08
N TYR A 47 -11.76 0.15 -16.38
CA TYR A 47 -10.92 1.19 -16.94
C TYR A 47 -11.34 1.57 -18.37
N ASN A 48 -11.00 2.80 -18.76
CA ASN A 48 -11.12 3.28 -20.12
C ASN A 48 -9.88 2.84 -20.92
N ALA A 49 -10.05 1.89 -21.83
CA ALA A 49 -8.95 1.32 -22.61
C ALA A 49 -8.27 2.35 -23.53
N GLN A 50 -9.02 3.34 -24.08
CA GLN A 50 -8.46 4.37 -24.94
C GLN A 50 -7.59 5.37 -24.16
N ALA A 51 -8.00 5.72 -22.94
CA ALA A 51 -7.23 6.53 -22.03
C ALA A 51 -6.00 5.76 -21.50
N LEU A 52 -6.17 4.50 -21.11
CA LEU A 52 -5.07 3.64 -20.66
C LEU A 52 -3.97 3.51 -21.73
N ALA A 53 -4.32 3.43 -23.01
CA ALA A 53 -3.35 3.38 -24.10
C ALA A 53 -2.42 4.61 -24.17
N LYS A 54 -2.80 5.72 -23.53
CA LYS A 54 -2.00 6.94 -23.42
C LYS A 54 -1.25 7.07 -22.09
N CYS A 55 -1.38 6.07 -21.19
CA CYS A 55 -0.68 6.05 -19.92
C CYS A 55 0.84 6.11 -20.14
N PRO A 56 1.60 6.96 -19.43
CA PRO A 56 3.05 7.09 -19.61
C PRO A 56 3.84 5.87 -19.16
N TYR A 57 3.19 4.92 -18.53
CA TYR A 57 3.83 3.72 -17.96
C TYR A 57 3.49 2.47 -18.77
N ALA A 58 4.34 2.16 -19.76
CA ALA A 58 4.14 0.99 -20.65
C ALA A 58 3.98 -0.34 -19.89
N ALA A 59 4.66 -0.50 -18.77
CA ALA A 59 4.54 -1.70 -17.94
C ALA A 59 3.14 -1.86 -17.33
N ILE A 60 2.46 -0.77 -17.01
CA ILE A 60 1.08 -0.79 -16.49
C ILE A 60 0.11 -1.17 -17.62
N ILE A 61 0.28 -0.58 -18.82
CA ILE A 61 -0.54 -0.93 -19.98
C ILE A 61 -0.42 -2.43 -20.27
N ASP A 62 0.83 -2.93 -20.32
CA ASP A 62 1.10 -4.35 -20.60
C ASP A 62 0.51 -5.25 -19.50
N TYR A 63 0.70 -4.90 -18.23
CA TYR A 63 0.17 -5.67 -17.11
C TYR A 63 -1.36 -5.72 -17.12
N ILE A 64 -2.03 -4.58 -17.17
CA ILE A 64 -3.49 -4.49 -17.08
C ILE A 64 -4.15 -5.18 -18.28
N SER A 65 -3.62 -4.99 -19.49
CA SER A 65 -4.18 -5.59 -20.71
C SER A 65 -4.11 -7.14 -20.75
N LYS A 66 -3.20 -7.72 -19.96
CA LYS A 66 -3.03 -9.17 -19.85
C LYS A 66 -3.87 -9.80 -18.74
N GLN A 67 -4.42 -9.00 -17.82
CA GLN A 67 -5.22 -9.55 -16.72
C GLN A 67 -6.61 -9.97 -17.21
N PRO A 68 -7.08 -11.16 -16.85
CA PRO A 68 -8.48 -11.51 -17.03
C PRO A 68 -9.37 -10.51 -16.28
N GLN A 69 -10.42 -10.01 -16.92
CA GLN A 69 -11.29 -8.97 -16.36
C GLN A 69 -11.87 -9.35 -14.97
N ASN A 70 -12.16 -10.62 -14.78
CA ASN A 70 -12.69 -11.14 -13.51
C ASN A 70 -11.68 -11.21 -12.36
N THR A 71 -10.41 -10.88 -12.61
CA THR A 71 -9.37 -10.78 -11.56
C THR A 71 -9.19 -9.37 -11.05
N LEU A 72 -9.84 -8.40 -11.67
CA LEU A 72 -9.85 -7.00 -11.27
C LEU A 72 -11.12 -6.70 -10.46
N GLY A 73 -11.01 -5.72 -9.59
CA GLY A 73 -12.11 -5.26 -8.73
C GLY A 73 -12.05 -5.84 -7.31
N ILE A 74 -12.22 -4.95 -6.34
CA ILE A 74 -12.44 -5.31 -4.93
C ILE A 74 -13.92 -5.11 -4.63
N GLU A 75 -14.64 -6.19 -4.32
CA GLU A 75 -16.10 -6.20 -4.22
C GLU A 75 -16.68 -5.08 -3.36
N ASN A 76 -16.03 -4.79 -2.23
CA ASN A 76 -16.55 -3.84 -1.24
C ASN A 76 -15.72 -2.55 -1.14
N ALA A 77 -14.97 -2.19 -2.18
CA ALA A 77 -14.19 -0.95 -2.22
C ALA A 77 -14.25 -0.29 -3.59
N GLU A 78 -14.11 1.03 -3.62
CA GLU A 78 -14.03 1.83 -4.84
C GLU A 78 -13.19 3.08 -4.61
N VAL A 79 -12.25 3.36 -5.50
CA VAL A 79 -11.56 4.64 -5.56
C VAL A 79 -12.52 5.65 -6.19
N THR A 80 -13.02 6.57 -5.40
CA THR A 80 -14.02 7.57 -5.79
C THR A 80 -13.45 8.98 -5.92
N HIS A 81 -12.27 9.22 -5.34
CA HIS A 81 -11.58 10.49 -5.34
C HIS A 81 -10.12 10.31 -5.75
N VAL A 82 -9.59 11.29 -6.46
CA VAL A 82 -8.17 11.34 -6.82
C VAL A 82 -7.61 12.76 -6.67
N TRP A 83 -6.39 12.82 -6.20
CA TRP A 83 -5.55 14.01 -6.19
C TRP A 83 -4.12 13.61 -6.53
N THR A 84 -3.45 14.40 -7.34
CA THR A 84 -2.00 14.28 -7.61
C THR A 84 -1.34 15.64 -7.55
N ASP A 85 -0.03 15.65 -7.40
CA ASP A 85 0.78 16.89 -7.33
C ASP A 85 0.68 17.71 -8.61
N ASP A 86 0.55 17.06 -9.79
CA ASP A 86 0.18 17.68 -11.05
C ASP A 86 -1.32 17.43 -11.34
N PRO A 87 -2.15 18.48 -11.45
CA PRO A 87 -3.56 18.31 -11.78
C PRO A 87 -3.85 17.61 -13.13
N GLN A 88 -2.91 17.63 -14.07
CA GLN A 88 -3.03 16.93 -15.34
C GLN A 88 -2.96 15.42 -15.16
N ASP A 89 -2.09 14.96 -14.26
CA ASP A 89 -2.01 13.56 -13.89
C ASP A 89 -3.30 13.10 -13.21
N ALA A 90 -3.86 13.90 -12.29
CA ALA A 90 -5.14 13.58 -11.65
C ALA A 90 -6.27 13.42 -12.67
N MET A 91 -6.35 14.32 -13.66
CA MET A 91 -7.35 14.23 -14.73
C MET A 91 -7.18 12.94 -15.55
N HIS A 92 -5.94 12.59 -15.90
CA HIS A 92 -5.68 11.41 -16.70
C HIS A 92 -5.90 10.12 -15.90
N VAL A 93 -5.48 10.06 -14.61
CA VAL A 93 -5.79 8.92 -13.72
C VAL A 93 -7.31 8.75 -13.58
N ALA A 94 -8.04 9.86 -13.40
CA ALA A 94 -9.50 9.83 -13.29
C ALA A 94 -10.15 9.29 -14.57
N GLU A 95 -9.70 9.75 -15.76
CA GLU A 95 -10.20 9.26 -17.04
C GLU A 95 -9.91 7.77 -17.23
N VAL A 96 -8.68 7.33 -16.90
CA VAL A 96 -8.24 5.94 -17.06
C VAL A 96 -9.01 5.01 -16.13
N ALA A 97 -9.11 5.32 -14.85
CA ALA A 97 -9.72 4.46 -13.83
C ALA A 97 -11.20 4.76 -13.56
N GLU A 98 -11.81 5.66 -14.36
CA GLU A 98 -13.20 6.11 -14.25
C GLU A 98 -13.55 6.61 -12.83
N ILE A 99 -12.66 7.43 -12.26
CA ILE A 99 -12.86 8.05 -10.94
C ILE A 99 -13.71 9.31 -11.12
N GLN A 100 -14.72 9.47 -10.26
CA GLN A 100 -15.72 10.54 -10.42
C GLN A 100 -15.26 11.90 -9.93
N ASN A 101 -14.44 11.95 -8.87
CA ASN A 101 -14.10 13.19 -8.19
C ASN A 101 -12.60 13.46 -8.26
N ILE A 102 -12.24 14.59 -8.87
CA ILE A 102 -10.90 15.14 -8.82
C ILE A 102 -10.93 16.30 -7.82
N VAL A 103 -10.11 16.24 -6.78
CA VAL A 103 -10.06 17.31 -5.76
C VAL A 103 -8.85 18.21 -5.98
N SER A 104 -8.97 19.47 -5.59
CA SER A 104 -7.89 20.45 -5.72
C SER A 104 -6.91 20.43 -4.55
N ASN A 105 -7.36 19.93 -3.40
CA ASN A 105 -6.54 19.77 -2.21
C ASN A 105 -6.76 18.37 -1.64
N PRO A 106 -5.68 17.62 -1.28
CA PRO A 106 -5.83 16.27 -0.74
C PRO A 106 -6.68 16.22 0.54
N LYS A 107 -6.72 17.30 1.33
CA LYS A 107 -7.53 17.38 2.55
C LYS A 107 -9.03 17.45 2.29
N ASP A 108 -9.46 17.81 1.06
CA ASP A 108 -10.87 17.92 0.70
C ASP A 108 -11.59 16.56 0.73
N VAL A 109 -10.84 15.46 0.77
CA VAL A 109 -11.43 14.12 0.88
C VAL A 109 -11.79 13.72 2.32
N ILE A 110 -11.35 14.50 3.34
CA ILE A 110 -11.65 14.21 4.74
C ILE A 110 -13.17 14.35 4.99
N GLY A 111 -13.79 13.28 5.46
CA GLY A 111 -15.24 13.20 5.63
C GLY A 111 -16.01 12.71 4.39
N GLU A 112 -15.39 12.65 3.21
CA GLU A 112 -16.00 12.17 1.98
C GLU A 112 -15.67 10.69 1.69
N VAL A 113 -14.56 10.18 2.24
CA VAL A 113 -14.05 8.82 2.03
C VAL A 113 -13.86 8.06 3.33
N ASP A 114 -13.78 6.74 3.23
CA ASP A 114 -13.58 5.84 4.37
C ASP A 114 -12.09 5.59 4.66
N ALA A 115 -11.22 5.75 3.65
CA ALA A 115 -9.77 5.61 3.78
C ALA A 115 -9.05 6.31 2.62
N VAL A 116 -7.76 6.55 2.81
CA VAL A 116 -6.90 7.15 1.77
C VAL A 116 -5.74 6.22 1.41
N LEU A 117 -5.31 6.29 0.16
CA LEU A 117 -4.15 5.60 -0.39
C LEU A 117 -3.13 6.67 -0.77
N VAL A 118 -2.06 6.82 -0.01
CA VAL A 118 -0.93 7.71 -0.33
C VAL A 118 0.00 6.94 -1.25
N ALA A 119 -0.03 7.28 -2.53
CA ALA A 119 0.57 6.52 -3.62
C ALA A 119 1.88 7.11 -4.15
N THR A 120 2.58 7.86 -3.32
CA THR A 120 3.95 8.31 -3.60
C THR A 120 4.96 7.27 -3.10
N ASP A 121 6.16 7.19 -3.71
CA ASP A 121 7.22 6.25 -3.31
C ASP A 121 8.49 6.96 -2.80
N ILE A 122 8.32 8.16 -2.25
CA ILE A 122 9.37 8.95 -1.60
C ILE A 122 9.10 8.96 -0.10
N GLY A 123 9.88 8.15 0.64
CA GLY A 123 9.67 7.91 2.07
C GLY A 123 9.68 9.19 2.93
N SER A 124 10.55 10.15 2.59
CA SER A 124 10.68 11.43 3.32
C SER A 124 9.48 12.39 3.16
N GLU A 125 8.53 12.10 2.27
CA GLU A 125 7.31 12.92 2.11
C GLU A 125 6.13 12.37 2.90
N HIS A 126 6.18 11.11 3.35
CA HIS A 126 5.02 10.42 3.86
C HIS A 126 4.50 10.97 5.17
N VAL A 127 5.36 11.44 6.08
CA VAL A 127 4.92 12.05 7.34
C VAL A 127 4.06 13.29 7.04
N GLU A 128 4.54 14.21 6.21
CA GLU A 128 3.82 15.43 5.85
C GLU A 128 2.50 15.11 5.13
N ARG A 129 2.53 14.20 4.18
CA ARG A 129 1.35 13.81 3.39
C ARG A 129 0.29 13.11 4.22
N CYS A 130 0.69 12.33 5.21
CA CYS A 130 -0.21 11.54 6.05
C CYS A 130 -0.75 12.33 7.25
N GLN A 131 -0.03 13.32 7.77
CA GLN A 131 -0.38 14.03 9.01
C GLN A 131 -1.83 14.52 9.04
N PRO A 132 -2.40 15.15 7.99
CA PRO A 132 -3.79 15.62 8.03
C PRO A 132 -4.81 14.49 8.23
N PHE A 133 -4.52 13.31 7.71
CA PHE A 133 -5.39 12.13 7.81
C PHE A 133 -5.23 11.43 9.15
N ILE A 134 -4.02 11.42 9.70
CA ILE A 134 -3.72 10.97 11.08
C ILE A 134 -4.48 11.83 12.09
N ASP A 135 -4.48 13.17 11.92
CA ASP A 135 -5.19 14.11 12.78
C ASP A 135 -6.71 13.94 12.70
N ALA A 136 -7.22 13.55 11.54
CA ALA A 136 -8.63 13.31 11.28
C ALA A 136 -9.07 11.85 11.56
N ASP A 137 -8.17 10.99 12.06
CA ASP A 137 -8.38 9.56 12.30
C ASP A 137 -8.90 8.79 11.06
N VAL A 138 -8.50 9.23 9.86
CA VAL A 138 -8.80 8.54 8.60
C VAL A 138 -7.79 7.41 8.39
N PRO A 139 -8.22 6.17 8.13
CA PRO A 139 -7.32 5.06 7.81
C PRO A 139 -6.48 5.32 6.56
N ILE A 140 -5.19 4.96 6.61
CA ILE A 140 -4.24 5.24 5.54
C ILE A 140 -3.53 3.98 5.07
N PHE A 141 -3.52 3.71 3.77
CA PHE A 141 -2.51 2.86 3.15
C PHE A 141 -1.41 3.75 2.55
N ILE A 142 -0.17 3.52 2.95
CA ILE A 142 1.00 4.29 2.52
C ILE A 142 1.84 3.42 1.60
N ASP A 143 2.20 3.92 0.42
CA ASP A 143 3.11 3.19 -0.46
C ASP A 143 4.49 2.99 0.19
N LYS A 144 5.20 2.02 -0.28
CA LYS A 144 6.56 1.70 0.17
C LYS A 144 7.60 2.64 -0.49
N PRO A 145 8.70 2.93 0.16
CA PRO A 145 9.01 2.61 1.56
C PRO A 145 8.21 3.50 2.51
N LEU A 146 7.91 3.02 3.71
CA LEU A 146 7.18 3.81 4.71
C LEU A 146 7.88 5.14 5.01
N CYS A 147 9.20 5.09 5.21
CA CYS A 147 10.08 6.23 5.38
C CYS A 147 11.51 5.84 4.95
N ASP A 148 12.38 6.83 4.81
CA ASP A 148 13.77 6.66 4.38
C ASP A 148 14.77 7.37 5.31
N ASN A 149 14.30 7.85 6.48
CA ASN A 149 15.12 8.51 7.49
C ASN A 149 14.63 8.19 8.91
N LEU A 150 15.51 8.36 9.90
CA LEU A 150 15.23 8.00 11.30
C LEU A 150 14.22 8.92 11.97
N SER A 151 14.21 10.21 11.66
CA SER A 151 13.27 11.15 12.26
C SER A 151 11.81 10.82 11.90
N ASP A 152 11.57 10.47 10.66
CA ASP A 152 10.24 10.05 10.21
C ASP A 152 9.85 8.69 10.80
N LEU A 153 10.82 7.76 10.92
CA LEU A 153 10.57 6.48 11.58
C LEU A 153 10.12 6.65 13.03
N GLU A 154 10.73 7.58 13.78
CA GLU A 154 10.32 7.90 15.15
C GLU A 154 8.89 8.45 15.21
N ILE A 155 8.49 9.26 14.21
CA ILE A 155 7.11 9.76 14.10
C ILE A 155 6.13 8.62 13.82
N PHE A 156 6.44 7.73 12.87
CA PHE A 156 5.60 6.56 12.59
C PHE A 156 5.51 5.64 13.80
N GLN A 157 6.61 5.41 14.53
CA GLN A 157 6.57 4.64 15.78
C GLN A 157 5.65 5.28 16.82
N LYS A 158 5.72 6.60 17.00
CA LYS A 158 4.80 7.32 17.88
C LYS A 158 3.34 7.14 17.46
N TRP A 159 3.02 7.23 16.16
CA TRP A 159 1.65 6.97 15.67
C TRP A 159 1.17 5.55 15.94
N ILE A 160 2.07 4.55 15.84
CA ILE A 160 1.76 3.16 16.23
C ILE A 160 1.43 3.09 17.74
N ASP A 161 2.26 3.70 18.58
CA ASP A 161 2.07 3.71 20.03
C ASP A 161 0.77 4.43 20.45
N GLU A 162 0.36 5.45 19.68
CA GLU A 162 -0.90 6.17 19.84
C GLU A 162 -2.11 5.40 19.24
N GLY A 163 -1.89 4.27 18.59
CA GLY A 163 -2.95 3.46 17.97
C GLY A 163 -3.55 4.05 16.71
N LYS A 164 -2.80 4.88 15.98
CA LYS A 164 -3.25 5.43 14.69
C LYS A 164 -3.36 4.34 13.64
N ASN A 165 -4.34 4.49 12.75
CA ASN A 165 -4.70 3.46 11.80
C ASN A 165 -4.02 3.68 10.44
N PHE A 166 -2.85 3.13 10.25
CA PHE A 166 -2.15 3.12 8.97
C PHE A 166 -1.44 1.80 8.72
N ILE A 167 -1.15 1.52 7.46
CA ILE A 167 -0.37 0.36 7.02
C ILE A 167 0.49 0.75 5.82
N SER A 168 1.69 0.20 5.76
CA SER A 168 2.56 0.22 4.59
C SER A 168 3.15 -1.17 4.38
N SER A 169 3.22 -1.61 3.15
CA SER A 169 3.84 -2.90 2.82
C SER A 169 4.22 -2.99 1.35
N SER A 170 5.14 -3.89 1.05
CA SER A 170 5.38 -4.34 -0.30
C SER A 170 4.43 -5.47 -0.68
N ALA A 171 4.01 -5.52 -1.96
CA ALA A 171 3.27 -6.66 -2.51
C ALA A 171 4.02 -7.99 -2.36
N MET A 172 5.36 -7.97 -2.25
CA MET A 172 6.19 -9.16 -2.06
C MET A 172 5.89 -9.90 -0.76
N ARG A 173 5.40 -9.21 0.27
CA ARG A 173 4.90 -9.83 1.51
C ARG A 173 3.77 -10.81 1.27
N TYR A 174 2.94 -10.59 0.25
CA TYR A 174 1.72 -11.34 -0.04
C TYR A 174 1.84 -12.24 -1.27
N CYS A 175 3.08 -12.50 -1.73
CA CYS A 175 3.30 -13.44 -2.82
C CYS A 175 2.92 -14.86 -2.39
N LYS A 176 2.04 -15.50 -3.16
CA LYS A 176 1.54 -16.85 -2.90
C LYS A 176 2.64 -17.90 -2.80
N GLU A 177 3.74 -17.69 -3.50
CA GLU A 177 4.91 -18.57 -3.51
C GLU A 177 5.63 -18.59 -2.15
N TYR A 178 5.55 -17.51 -1.38
CA TYR A 178 6.23 -17.36 -0.09
C TYR A 178 5.28 -17.53 1.10
N GLU A 179 3.99 -17.32 0.90
CA GLU A 179 2.97 -17.37 1.97
C GLU A 179 3.03 -18.65 2.83
N PRO A 180 3.23 -19.87 2.27
CA PRO A 180 3.36 -21.08 3.08
C PRO A 180 4.50 -21.02 4.08
N TYR A 181 5.61 -20.36 3.72
CA TYR A 181 6.81 -20.25 4.56
C TYR A 181 6.72 -19.19 5.65
N HIS A 182 5.72 -18.31 5.60
CA HIS A 182 5.43 -17.38 6.70
C HIS A 182 4.92 -18.10 7.95
N GLN A 183 4.34 -19.28 7.78
CA GLN A 183 3.79 -20.08 8.88
C GLN A 183 4.75 -21.16 9.33
N SER A 184 5.51 -21.76 8.42
CA SER A 184 6.44 -22.84 8.72
C SER A 184 7.52 -22.96 7.65
N THR A 185 8.76 -23.06 8.13
CA THR A 185 9.94 -23.33 7.30
C THR A 185 10.36 -24.80 7.35
N HIS A 186 9.54 -25.66 7.92
CA HIS A 186 9.87 -27.07 8.16
C HIS A 186 10.32 -27.82 6.89
N GLU A 187 9.70 -27.50 5.74
CA GLU A 187 10.10 -28.11 4.45
C GLU A 187 11.47 -27.63 3.94
N LEU A 188 11.92 -26.46 4.41
CA LEU A 188 13.22 -25.88 4.03
C LEU A 188 14.35 -26.38 4.95
N GLY A 189 14.01 -27.02 6.07
CA GLY A 189 14.98 -27.43 7.10
C GLY A 189 15.59 -26.23 7.83
N ASP A 190 16.82 -26.37 8.32
CA ASP A 190 17.56 -25.30 8.98
C ASP A 190 18.01 -24.25 7.98
N LEU A 191 17.41 -23.07 8.02
CA LEU A 191 17.80 -21.94 7.17
C LEU A 191 19.18 -21.43 7.62
N ARG A 192 20.16 -21.51 6.72
CA ARG A 192 21.55 -21.06 6.98
C ARG A 192 21.96 -19.87 6.13
N TYR A 193 21.28 -19.67 5.04
CA TYR A 193 21.58 -18.60 4.10
C TYR A 193 20.33 -18.24 3.29
N VAL A 194 20.09 -16.96 3.17
CA VAL A 194 19.01 -16.41 2.31
C VAL A 194 19.62 -15.37 1.40
N ASN A 195 19.32 -15.44 0.10
CA ASN A 195 19.69 -14.43 -0.88
C ASN A 195 18.47 -13.96 -1.64
N VAL A 196 18.30 -12.64 -1.74
CA VAL A 196 17.28 -12.02 -2.56
C VAL A 196 17.95 -11.04 -3.50
N THR A 197 17.68 -11.19 -4.79
CA THR A 197 18.17 -10.27 -5.82
C THR A 197 17.03 -9.40 -6.32
N MET A 198 17.22 -8.09 -6.27
CA MET A 198 16.26 -7.10 -6.75
C MET A 198 16.91 -6.24 -7.83
N ALA A 199 16.06 -5.71 -8.72
CA ALA A 199 16.47 -4.72 -9.71
C ALA A 199 16.37 -3.29 -9.12
N LYS A 200 16.98 -2.33 -9.79
CA LYS A 200 16.98 -0.90 -9.46
C LYS A 200 17.73 -0.56 -8.16
N SER A 201 17.44 0.58 -7.53
CA SER A 201 18.18 1.06 -6.37
C SER A 201 17.71 0.43 -5.06
N TRP A 202 18.61 0.35 -4.08
CA TRP A 202 18.28 -0.14 -2.74
C TRP A 202 17.25 0.73 -2.04
N GLU A 203 17.36 2.05 -2.16
CA GLU A 203 16.50 3.04 -1.48
C GLU A 203 15.01 2.83 -1.81
N LYS A 204 14.71 2.54 -3.09
CA LYS A 204 13.32 2.36 -3.55
C LYS A 204 12.85 0.91 -3.56
N TYR A 205 13.79 -0.04 -3.72
CA TYR A 205 13.45 -1.45 -3.97
C TYR A 205 13.95 -2.42 -2.91
N GLY A 206 14.87 -2.02 -2.03
CA GLY A 206 15.34 -2.85 -0.93
C GLY A 206 14.22 -3.35 -0.03
N ILE A 207 13.18 -2.53 0.17
CA ILE A 207 12.01 -2.93 0.94
C ILE A 207 11.30 -4.15 0.35
N HIS A 208 11.28 -4.33 -0.97
CA HIS A 208 10.70 -5.51 -1.58
C HIS A 208 11.47 -6.78 -1.20
N ALA A 209 12.81 -6.73 -1.16
CA ALA A 209 13.63 -7.85 -0.72
C ALA A 209 13.39 -8.16 0.77
N LEU A 210 13.36 -7.13 1.61
CA LEU A 210 13.11 -7.29 3.04
C LEU A 210 11.73 -7.88 3.32
N GLU A 211 10.70 -7.41 2.64
CA GLU A 211 9.32 -7.88 2.77
C GLU A 211 9.12 -9.32 2.26
N THR A 212 9.99 -9.78 1.35
CA THR A 212 10.01 -11.18 0.93
C THR A 212 10.57 -12.08 2.01
N VAL A 213 11.62 -11.64 2.70
CA VAL A 213 12.42 -12.48 3.61
C VAL A 213 11.97 -12.39 5.05
N TYR A 214 11.66 -11.17 5.52
CA TYR A 214 11.36 -10.92 6.93
C TYR A 214 10.20 -11.77 7.48
N PRO A 215 9.10 -11.99 6.76
CA PRO A 215 8.03 -12.86 7.24
C PRO A 215 8.45 -14.33 7.40
N ILE A 216 9.53 -14.75 6.73
CA ILE A 216 10.05 -16.12 6.75
C ILE A 216 11.05 -16.30 7.90
N VAL A 217 12.01 -15.37 8.04
CA VAL A 217 13.11 -15.48 8.99
C VAL A 217 12.81 -14.82 10.33
N GLY A 218 11.85 -13.88 10.39
CA GLY A 218 11.49 -13.17 11.61
C GLY A 218 12.51 -12.12 12.05
N PRO A 219 12.32 -11.54 13.24
CA PRO A 219 13.26 -10.62 13.87
C PRO A 219 14.50 -11.35 14.40
N GLY A 220 15.55 -10.61 14.74
CA GLY A 220 16.77 -11.17 15.35
C GLY A 220 18.04 -10.87 14.55
N PHE A 221 18.00 -9.84 13.71
CA PHE A 221 19.22 -9.36 13.03
C PHE A 221 20.23 -8.86 14.06
N GLU A 222 21.46 -9.40 14.02
CA GLU A 222 22.52 -9.04 14.94
C GLU A 222 23.42 -7.93 14.38
N SER A 223 23.58 -7.87 13.05
CA SER A 223 24.40 -6.86 12.39
C SER A 223 23.96 -6.61 10.95
N ILE A 224 24.26 -5.44 10.45
CA ILE A 224 24.10 -5.03 9.05
C ILE A 224 25.47 -4.57 8.56
N GLN A 225 25.91 -5.05 7.40
CA GLN A 225 27.17 -4.68 6.76
C GLN A 225 26.93 -4.13 5.36
#